data_a439d528ca41a2d9a9664a1936e1b4e7
#
_entry.id   a439d528ca41a2d9a9664a1936e1b4e7
#
_cell.length_a   1.000
_cell.length_b   1.000
_cell.length_c   1.000
_cell.angle_alpha   90.00
_cell.angle_beta   90.00
_cell.angle_gamma   90.00
#
_symmetry.space_group_name_H-M   'P 1'
#
loop_
_entity.id
_entity.type
_entity.pdbx_description
1 polymer ?
#
loop_
_entity_poly.entity_id
_entity_poly.type
_entity_poly.pdbx_seq_one_letter_code
_entity_poly.pdbx_strand_id
1 'polypeptide(L)'
;MKKLLLTLLVLIIICGAVAGWIFLGPTTGFSSSEKALYIRSDAATKKAVMDSLVKNTIISNETAFEFLANRLNYWQNIKPGKYEIKKGSSVLTIARMLRNGSQSTVKFTINKIRTKEDLAEMVGRKFECDSTAMINFLNSEDSLKKFKTVPELAVCNILPDTYTYFWNTYPSKIYQKFYDASQKFWTDERKQKAQALGLSPQQVYILASIIEEETTNNNEKDTIASVYLNRYKKG
;
A
#
# COMPACT_ATOMS: atom_id res chain seq x y z
N MET A 1 51.23 -36.26 9.02
CA MET A 1 50.84 -35.00 8.29
C MET A 1 49.67 -35.22 7.36
N LYS A 2 49.66 -36.16 6.40
CA LYS A 2 48.52 -36.39 5.46
C LYS A 2 47.16 -36.67 6.15
N LYS A 3 47.13 -37.50 7.23
CA LYS A 3 45.88 -37.79 7.98
C LYS A 3 45.37 -36.55 8.71
N LEU A 4 46.22 -35.69 9.27
CA LEU A 4 45.84 -34.46 9.93
C LEU A 4 45.25 -33.44 8.93
N LEU A 5 45.85 -33.33 7.74
CA LEU A 5 45.32 -32.49 6.65
C LEU A 5 43.97 -32.97 6.17
N LEU A 6 43.78 -34.28 6.04
CA LEU A 6 42.48 -34.85 5.64
C LEU A 6 41.40 -34.60 6.68
N THR A 7 41.70 -34.76 7.98
CA THR A 7 40.71 -34.46 9.05
C THR A 7 40.37 -33.00 9.10
N LEU A 8 41.34 -32.09 8.90
CA LEU A 8 41.09 -30.64 8.83
C LEU A 8 40.19 -30.28 7.64
N LEU A 9 40.46 -30.88 6.46
CA LEU A 9 39.62 -30.66 5.26
C LEU A 9 38.17 -31.11 5.48
N VAL A 10 37.97 -32.31 6.06
CA VAL A 10 36.63 -32.83 6.39
C VAL A 10 35.92 -31.90 7.37
N LEU A 11 36.61 -31.41 8.38
CA LEU A 11 36.05 -30.49 9.36
C LEU A 11 35.61 -29.15 8.73
N ILE A 12 36.41 -28.62 7.81
CA ILE A 12 36.06 -27.40 7.04
C ILE A 12 34.80 -27.64 6.18
N ILE A 13 34.72 -28.80 5.53
CA ILE A 13 33.55 -29.14 4.70
C ILE A 13 32.27 -29.23 5.58
N ILE A 14 32.36 -29.90 6.74
CA ILE A 14 31.25 -30.03 7.67
C ILE A 14 30.84 -28.66 8.20
N CYS A 15 31.78 -27.82 8.65
CA CYS A 15 31.48 -26.45 9.10
C CYS A 15 30.84 -25.61 7.99
N GLY A 16 31.34 -25.74 6.74
CA GLY A 16 30.77 -25.08 5.58
C GLY A 16 29.33 -25.53 5.28
N ALA A 17 29.08 -26.84 5.38
CA ALA A 17 27.73 -27.38 5.18
C ALA A 17 26.75 -26.92 6.27
N VAL A 18 27.17 -26.93 7.53
CA VAL A 18 26.36 -26.42 8.66
C VAL A 18 26.10 -24.93 8.52
N ALA A 19 27.10 -24.13 8.20
CA ALA A 19 26.91 -22.70 7.95
C ALA A 19 25.97 -22.47 6.75
N GLY A 20 26.16 -23.20 5.66
CA GLY A 20 25.24 -23.16 4.50
C GLY A 20 23.82 -23.47 4.90
N TRP A 21 23.56 -24.48 5.70
CA TRP A 21 22.22 -24.83 6.18
C TRP A 21 21.62 -23.72 7.06
N ILE A 22 22.39 -23.13 7.97
CA ILE A 22 21.94 -22.06 8.87
C ILE A 22 21.51 -20.82 8.09
N PHE A 23 22.27 -20.41 7.07
CA PHE A 23 22.02 -19.16 6.36
C PHE A 23 21.14 -19.29 5.11
N LEU A 24 21.20 -20.45 4.44
CA LEU A 24 20.49 -20.70 3.18
C LEU A 24 19.30 -21.67 3.34
N GLY A 25 19.28 -22.44 4.41
CA GLY A 25 18.16 -23.32 4.73
C GLY A 25 16.90 -22.56 5.15
N PRO A 26 15.74 -23.24 5.15
CA PRO A 26 14.47 -22.65 5.55
C PRO A 26 14.50 -22.24 7.03
N THR A 27 14.11 -21.00 7.33
CA THR A 27 14.10 -20.46 8.71
C THR A 27 12.70 -20.15 9.24
N THR A 28 11.67 -20.16 8.37
CA THR A 28 10.31 -19.74 8.75
C THR A 28 9.60 -20.81 9.56
N GLY A 29 8.97 -20.39 10.69
CA GLY A 29 8.23 -21.30 11.59
C GLY A 29 6.70 -21.25 11.45
N PHE A 30 6.16 -20.48 10.51
CA PHE A 30 4.71 -20.39 10.29
C PHE A 30 4.20 -21.43 9.28
N SER A 31 2.90 -21.78 9.36
CA SER A 31 2.28 -22.84 8.56
C SER A 31 1.69 -22.34 7.22
N SER A 32 1.29 -21.07 7.13
CA SER A 32 0.72 -20.45 5.91
C SER A 32 1.73 -20.40 4.76
N SER A 33 1.26 -20.26 3.53
CA SER A 33 2.14 -20.10 2.35
C SER A 33 3.03 -18.86 2.42
N GLU A 34 2.50 -17.81 3.03
CA GLU A 34 3.22 -16.55 3.26
C GLU A 34 2.73 -15.87 4.54
N LYS A 35 3.54 -14.97 5.08
CA LYS A 35 3.21 -14.17 6.25
C LYS A 35 3.67 -12.73 6.07
N ALA A 36 2.79 -11.79 6.41
CA ALA A 36 3.12 -10.37 6.37
C ALA A 36 3.91 -9.95 7.61
N LEU A 37 4.99 -9.22 7.38
CA LEU A 37 5.74 -8.48 8.40
C LEU A 37 5.51 -6.99 8.18
N TYR A 38 5.10 -6.29 9.23
CA TYR A 38 4.93 -4.85 9.24
C TYR A 38 6.03 -4.20 10.07
N ILE A 39 6.77 -3.28 9.46
CA ILE A 39 7.75 -2.43 10.13
C ILE A 39 7.19 -1.01 10.10
N ARG A 40 6.79 -0.50 11.25
CA ARG A 40 6.19 0.83 11.34
C ARG A 40 7.21 1.93 11.13
N SER A 41 6.77 3.03 10.49
CA SER A 41 7.62 4.18 10.20
C SER A 41 8.05 4.94 11.48
N ASP A 42 7.18 4.96 12.49
CA ASP A 42 7.42 5.60 13.79
C ASP A 42 8.25 4.74 14.77
N ALA A 43 8.40 3.46 14.49
CA ALA A 43 9.07 2.49 15.36
C ALA A 43 10.10 1.62 14.62
N ALA A 44 10.73 2.15 13.58
CA ALA A 44 11.73 1.44 12.77
C ALA A 44 13.08 1.29 13.52
N THR A 45 13.08 0.53 14.61
CA THR A 45 14.28 0.26 15.44
C THR A 45 14.71 -1.20 15.34
N LYS A 46 16.01 -1.48 15.60
CA LYS A 46 16.53 -2.85 15.66
C LYS A 46 15.67 -3.74 16.57
N LYS A 47 15.33 -3.25 17.77
CA LYS A 47 14.54 -4.00 18.75
C LYS A 47 13.15 -4.34 18.18
N ALA A 48 12.44 -3.35 17.65
CA ALA A 48 11.09 -3.57 17.11
C ALA A 48 11.06 -4.54 15.94
N VAL A 49 12.08 -4.49 15.05
CA VAL A 49 12.20 -5.42 13.94
C VAL A 49 12.47 -6.84 14.43
N MET A 50 13.43 -7.02 15.37
CA MET A 50 13.74 -8.33 15.94
C MET A 50 12.53 -8.92 16.67
N ASP A 51 11.89 -8.13 17.54
CA ASP A 51 10.68 -8.56 18.27
C ASP A 51 9.57 -9.01 17.28
N SER A 52 9.38 -8.25 16.19
CA SER A 52 8.38 -8.60 15.15
C SER A 52 8.74 -9.88 14.40
N LEU A 53 10.00 -10.10 14.05
CA LEU A 53 10.47 -11.30 13.36
C LEU A 53 10.28 -12.56 14.22
N VAL A 54 10.61 -12.46 15.51
CA VAL A 54 10.52 -13.57 16.47
C VAL A 54 9.06 -13.85 16.85
N LYS A 55 8.31 -12.82 17.30
CA LYS A 55 6.90 -12.95 17.69
C LYS A 55 6.05 -13.56 16.59
N ASN A 56 6.33 -13.20 15.33
CA ASN A 56 5.62 -13.71 14.18
C ASN A 56 6.18 -15.04 13.65
N THR A 57 7.16 -15.65 14.33
CA THR A 57 7.81 -16.91 13.88
C THR A 57 8.35 -16.83 12.45
N ILE A 58 8.80 -15.64 12.04
CA ILE A 58 9.34 -15.41 10.70
C ILE A 58 10.75 -15.98 10.60
N ILE A 59 11.52 -15.87 11.68
CA ILE A 59 12.85 -16.48 11.80
C ILE A 59 12.88 -17.42 13.00
N SER A 60 13.58 -18.53 12.86
CA SER A 60 13.84 -19.49 13.94
C SER A 60 15.23 -19.30 14.57
N ASN A 61 16.14 -18.63 13.89
CA ASN A 61 17.50 -18.38 14.38
C ASN A 61 17.81 -16.88 14.39
N GLU A 62 17.60 -16.28 15.57
CA GLU A 62 17.82 -14.85 15.81
C GLU A 62 19.28 -14.44 15.63
N THR A 63 20.21 -15.27 16.15
CA THR A 63 21.66 -15.00 16.07
C THR A 63 22.14 -14.97 14.63
N ALA A 64 21.68 -15.92 13.80
CA ALA A 64 22.02 -15.95 12.39
C ALA A 64 21.47 -14.73 11.65
N PHE A 65 20.24 -14.31 11.95
CA PHE A 65 19.68 -13.10 11.35
C PHE A 65 20.44 -11.85 11.79
N GLU A 66 20.71 -11.70 13.08
CA GLU A 66 21.47 -10.56 13.60
C GLU A 66 22.87 -10.45 12.99
N PHE A 67 23.56 -11.57 12.87
CA PHE A 67 24.86 -11.63 12.20
C PHE A 67 24.79 -11.11 10.75
N LEU A 68 23.83 -11.59 9.96
CA LEU A 68 23.65 -11.14 8.57
C LEU A 68 23.19 -9.68 8.50
N ALA A 69 22.28 -9.25 9.36
CA ALA A 69 21.82 -7.88 9.41
C ALA A 69 22.95 -6.89 9.71
N ASN A 70 23.85 -7.24 10.64
CA ASN A 70 25.08 -6.48 10.90
C ASN A 70 26.00 -6.46 9.68
N ARG A 71 26.25 -7.62 9.04
CA ARG A 71 27.12 -7.74 7.86
C ARG A 71 26.59 -6.98 6.66
N LEU A 72 25.27 -6.87 6.52
CA LEU A 72 24.57 -6.13 5.45
C LEU A 72 24.37 -4.66 5.79
N ASN A 73 24.82 -4.16 6.94
CA ASN A 73 24.57 -2.81 7.46
C ASN A 73 23.06 -2.44 7.50
N TYR A 74 22.20 -3.43 7.75
CA TYR A 74 20.76 -3.25 7.73
C TYR A 74 20.27 -2.30 8.85
N TRP A 75 20.86 -2.39 10.05
CA TRP A 75 20.45 -1.60 11.20
C TRP A 75 20.69 -0.10 11.05
N GLN A 76 21.58 0.30 10.14
CA GLN A 76 21.84 1.72 9.86
C GLN A 76 20.80 2.35 8.96
N ASN A 77 20.01 1.54 8.24
CA ASN A 77 19.00 2.01 7.31
C ASN A 77 17.82 1.01 7.25
N ILE A 78 17.08 0.93 8.36
CA ILE A 78 15.86 0.14 8.44
C ILE A 78 14.81 0.81 7.58
N LYS A 79 14.21 0.05 6.66
CA LYS A 79 13.18 0.54 5.75
C LYS A 79 11.80 0.11 6.26
N PRO A 80 10.97 1.07 6.73
CA PRO A 80 9.60 0.77 7.14
C PRO A 80 8.76 0.29 5.97
N GLY A 81 7.73 -0.52 6.26
CA GLY A 81 6.80 -0.98 5.26
C GLY A 81 6.22 -2.36 5.54
N LYS A 82 5.44 -2.87 4.61
CA LYS A 82 4.89 -4.22 4.63
C LYS A 82 5.76 -5.14 3.76
N TYR A 83 6.16 -6.27 4.31
CA TYR A 83 6.92 -7.30 3.61
C TYR A 83 6.17 -8.62 3.64
N GLU A 84 6.02 -9.29 2.52
CA GLU A 84 5.43 -10.63 2.43
C GLU A 84 6.55 -11.68 2.35
N ILE A 85 6.64 -12.48 3.41
CA ILE A 85 7.69 -13.49 3.56
C ILE A 85 7.08 -14.85 3.24
N LYS A 86 7.62 -15.51 2.23
CA LYS A 86 7.16 -16.84 1.79
C LYS A 86 7.65 -17.91 2.75
N LYS A 87 6.83 -18.94 2.96
CA LYS A 87 7.21 -20.14 3.70
C LYS A 87 8.47 -20.76 3.09
N GLY A 88 9.38 -21.20 3.92
CA GLY A 88 10.66 -21.78 3.49
C GLY A 88 11.73 -20.74 3.11
N SER A 89 11.46 -19.44 3.25
CA SER A 89 12.50 -18.43 3.04
C SER A 89 13.67 -18.63 3.99
N SER A 90 14.89 -18.41 3.48
CA SER A 90 16.10 -18.48 4.30
C SER A 90 16.38 -17.18 5.04
N VAL A 91 17.19 -17.23 6.10
CA VAL A 91 17.63 -16.05 6.86
C VAL A 91 18.24 -15.01 5.93
N LEU A 92 19.09 -15.45 4.99
CA LEU A 92 19.74 -14.56 4.03
C LEU A 92 18.75 -13.87 3.10
N THR A 93 17.73 -14.61 2.62
CA THR A 93 16.67 -14.06 1.76
C THR A 93 15.89 -12.96 2.49
N ILE A 94 15.51 -13.24 3.74
CA ILE A 94 14.77 -12.27 4.57
C ILE A 94 15.62 -11.03 4.86
N ALA A 95 16.87 -11.22 5.29
CA ALA A 95 17.79 -10.12 5.57
C ALA A 95 18.02 -9.21 4.34
N ARG A 96 18.20 -9.81 3.16
CA ARG A 96 18.35 -9.06 1.90
C ARG A 96 17.05 -8.33 1.51
N MET A 97 15.90 -8.98 1.65
CA MET A 97 14.59 -8.38 1.38
C MET A 97 14.40 -7.10 2.22
N LEU A 98 14.63 -7.18 3.52
CA LEU A 98 14.49 -6.06 4.45
C LEU A 98 15.52 -4.97 4.18
N ARG A 99 16.77 -5.33 3.98
CA ARG A 99 17.86 -4.39 3.66
C ARG A 99 17.59 -3.63 2.36
N ASN A 100 17.09 -4.30 1.33
CA ASN A 100 16.79 -3.69 0.04
C ASN A 100 15.49 -2.87 0.07
N GLY A 101 14.61 -3.10 1.06
CA GLY A 101 13.30 -2.48 1.12
C GLY A 101 12.35 -3.02 0.06
N SER A 102 12.45 -4.31 -0.25
CA SER A 102 11.57 -4.98 -1.22
C SER A 102 10.17 -5.17 -0.62
N GLN A 103 9.47 -4.05 -0.42
CA GLN A 103 8.13 -4.02 0.15
C GLN A 103 7.11 -4.66 -0.79
N SER A 104 6.10 -5.30 -0.22
CA SER A 104 4.91 -5.72 -0.94
C SER A 104 3.90 -4.58 -1.05
N THR A 105 3.17 -4.60 -2.15
CA THR A 105 2.14 -3.59 -2.42
C THR A 105 0.80 -3.98 -1.79
N VAL A 106 -0.03 -2.96 -1.55
CA VAL A 106 -1.40 -3.09 -1.07
C VAL A 106 -2.34 -2.67 -2.19
N LYS A 107 -3.25 -3.54 -2.58
CA LYS A 107 -4.36 -3.19 -3.48
C LYS A 107 -5.45 -2.50 -2.67
N PHE A 108 -5.81 -1.30 -3.08
CA PHE A 108 -6.85 -0.48 -2.48
C PHE A 108 -7.97 -0.27 -3.49
N THR A 109 -9.01 -1.10 -3.39
CA THR A 109 -10.16 -1.08 -4.30
C THR A 109 -11.21 -0.14 -3.75
N ILE A 110 -11.61 0.81 -4.56
CA ILE A 110 -12.71 1.74 -4.31
C ILE A 110 -13.83 1.38 -5.29
N ASN A 111 -14.92 0.85 -4.76
CA ASN A 111 -16.13 0.60 -5.56
C ASN A 111 -17.09 1.77 -5.45
N LYS A 112 -17.28 2.29 -4.23
CA LYS A 112 -18.21 3.37 -3.92
C LYS A 112 -17.72 4.11 -2.67
N ILE A 113 -17.79 5.43 -2.71
CA ILE A 113 -17.53 6.32 -1.57
C ILE A 113 -18.63 7.37 -1.57
N ARG A 114 -19.26 7.60 -0.42
CA ARG A 114 -20.26 8.64 -0.25
C ARG A 114 -19.71 9.87 0.45
N THR A 115 -18.86 9.64 1.45
CA THR A 115 -18.34 10.71 2.31
C THR A 115 -16.82 10.69 2.41
N LYS A 116 -16.22 11.76 2.92
CA LYS A 116 -14.80 11.82 3.26
C LYS A 116 -14.46 10.86 4.39
N GLU A 117 -15.39 10.69 5.31
CA GLU A 117 -15.31 9.79 6.47
C GLU A 117 -15.21 8.32 6.01
N ASP A 118 -16.04 7.92 5.03
CA ASP A 118 -15.95 6.57 4.43
C ASP A 118 -14.54 6.31 3.88
N LEU A 119 -14.00 7.27 3.12
CA LEU A 119 -12.64 7.15 2.59
C LEU A 119 -11.60 7.06 3.71
N ALA A 120 -11.71 7.93 4.72
CA ALA A 120 -10.77 7.96 5.84
C ALA A 120 -10.78 6.64 6.61
N GLU A 121 -11.96 6.06 6.86
CA GLU A 121 -12.08 4.76 7.50
C GLU A 121 -11.46 3.63 6.65
N MET A 122 -11.74 3.60 5.34
CA MET A 122 -11.15 2.64 4.42
C MET A 122 -9.61 2.72 4.41
N VAL A 123 -9.07 3.94 4.44
CA VAL A 123 -7.62 4.18 4.49
C VAL A 123 -7.05 3.68 5.82
N GLY A 124 -7.64 4.05 6.96
CA GLY A 124 -7.17 3.62 8.28
C GLY A 124 -7.16 2.11 8.49
N ARG A 125 -8.06 1.37 7.81
CA ARG A 125 -8.06 -0.11 7.84
C ARG A 125 -6.97 -0.75 6.97
N LYS A 126 -6.46 -0.03 5.98
CA LYS A 126 -5.63 -0.62 4.92
C LYS A 126 -4.17 -0.16 4.95
N PHE A 127 -3.89 1.01 5.51
CA PHE A 127 -2.59 1.65 5.50
C PHE A 127 -2.02 1.83 6.91
N GLU A 128 -0.78 2.28 7.01
CA GLU A 128 -0.15 2.64 8.29
C GLU A 128 -0.77 3.89 8.91
N CYS A 129 -1.12 4.88 8.06
CA CYS A 129 -1.80 6.07 8.52
C CYS A 129 -3.23 5.74 8.96
N ASP A 130 -3.66 6.34 10.06
CA ASP A 130 -5.00 6.16 10.59
C ASP A 130 -6.06 6.99 9.85
N SER A 131 -7.33 6.75 10.17
CA SER A 131 -8.47 7.50 9.63
C SER A 131 -8.41 8.98 9.99
N THR A 132 -7.88 9.31 11.18
CA THR A 132 -7.73 10.69 11.65
C THR A 132 -6.75 11.48 10.77
N ALA A 133 -5.62 10.88 10.42
CA ALA A 133 -4.64 11.51 9.51
C ALA A 133 -5.25 11.76 8.12
N MET A 134 -6.04 10.83 7.62
CA MET A 134 -6.68 10.98 6.30
C MET A 134 -7.80 12.03 6.33
N ILE A 135 -8.66 12.04 7.34
CA ILE A 135 -9.76 13.03 7.43
C ILE A 135 -9.21 14.44 7.64
N ASN A 136 -8.17 14.61 8.46
CA ASN A 136 -7.51 15.90 8.63
C ASN A 136 -6.91 16.41 7.33
N PHE A 137 -6.31 15.52 6.52
CA PHE A 137 -5.82 15.87 5.19
C PHE A 137 -6.96 16.34 4.27
N LEU A 138 -8.10 15.60 4.25
CA LEU A 138 -9.24 15.91 3.38
C LEU A 138 -10.02 17.19 3.81
N ASN A 139 -9.89 17.59 5.06
CA ASN A 139 -10.52 18.82 5.59
C ASN A 139 -9.60 20.04 5.53
N SER A 140 -8.34 19.88 5.12
CA SER A 140 -7.36 20.96 5.05
C SER A 140 -7.31 21.56 3.65
N GLU A 141 -7.74 22.83 3.51
CA GLU A 141 -7.62 23.59 2.26
C GLU A 141 -6.16 23.65 1.77
N ASP A 142 -5.22 23.92 2.67
CA ASP A 142 -3.79 23.99 2.35
C ASP A 142 -3.26 22.67 1.76
N SER A 143 -3.70 21.55 2.34
CA SER A 143 -3.34 20.21 1.85
C SER A 143 -3.90 19.93 0.45
N LEU A 144 -5.08 20.44 0.15
CA LEU A 144 -5.81 20.22 -1.10
C LEU A 144 -5.48 21.24 -2.19
N LYS A 145 -4.87 22.38 -1.85
CA LYS A 145 -4.56 23.46 -2.78
C LYS A 145 -3.76 23.01 -4.00
N LYS A 146 -2.77 22.15 -3.81
CA LYS A 146 -1.97 21.60 -4.91
C LYS A 146 -2.77 20.73 -5.90
N PHE A 147 -3.91 20.21 -5.45
CA PHE A 147 -4.83 19.42 -6.26
C PHE A 147 -5.96 20.26 -6.88
N LYS A 148 -5.88 21.60 -6.74
CA LYS A 148 -6.87 22.52 -7.28
C LYS A 148 -8.29 22.16 -6.87
N THR A 149 -8.49 21.75 -5.63
CA THR A 149 -9.76 21.34 -5.07
C THR A 149 -9.92 21.87 -3.64
N VAL A 150 -11.13 21.84 -3.15
CA VAL A 150 -11.52 22.25 -1.80
C VAL A 150 -12.08 21.05 -1.03
N PRO A 151 -12.19 21.12 0.30
CA PRO A 151 -12.66 20.00 1.12
C PRO A 151 -14.02 19.43 0.69
N GLU A 152 -14.94 20.28 0.25
CA GLU A 152 -16.29 19.90 -0.18
C GLU A 152 -16.29 19.08 -1.47
N LEU A 153 -15.29 19.29 -2.34
CA LEU A 153 -15.16 18.64 -3.64
C LEU A 153 -14.04 17.56 -3.66
N ALA A 154 -13.41 17.27 -2.52
CA ALA A 154 -12.29 16.35 -2.47
C ALA A 154 -12.62 14.96 -3.02
N VAL A 155 -13.81 14.45 -2.73
CA VAL A 155 -14.26 13.13 -3.20
C VAL A 155 -14.53 13.06 -4.70
N CYS A 156 -14.77 14.20 -5.38
CA CYS A 156 -15.01 14.26 -6.82
C CYS A 156 -13.78 13.88 -7.67
N ASN A 157 -12.60 13.82 -7.06
CA ASN A 157 -11.38 13.36 -7.72
C ASN A 157 -11.13 11.85 -7.55
N ILE A 158 -12.06 11.11 -6.92
CA ILE A 158 -11.86 9.71 -6.56
C ILE A 158 -12.75 8.85 -7.45
N LEU A 159 -12.15 8.24 -8.46
CA LEU A 159 -12.86 7.33 -9.36
C LEU A 159 -12.90 5.92 -8.76
N PRO A 160 -13.99 5.17 -8.96
CA PRO A 160 -14.02 3.74 -8.67
C PRO A 160 -12.94 3.01 -9.48
N ASP A 161 -11.96 2.42 -8.78
CA ASP A 161 -10.85 1.68 -9.38
C ASP A 161 -10.08 0.92 -8.30
N THR A 162 -9.10 0.11 -8.71
CA THR A 162 -8.15 -0.56 -7.82
C THR A 162 -6.79 0.12 -7.92
N TYR A 163 -6.44 0.82 -6.86
CA TYR A 163 -5.17 1.54 -6.74
C TYR A 163 -4.13 0.69 -6.00
N THR A 164 -2.88 0.74 -6.44
CA THR A 164 -1.78 0.00 -5.82
C THR A 164 -0.84 0.96 -5.08
N TYR A 165 -0.56 0.67 -3.79
CA TYR A 165 0.27 1.49 -2.91
C TYR A 165 1.24 0.63 -2.11
N PHE A 166 2.23 1.27 -1.46
CA PHE A 166 2.89 0.68 -0.30
C PHE A 166 2.05 0.93 0.96
N TRP A 167 2.13 0.02 1.92
CA TRP A 167 1.35 0.09 3.16
C TRP A 167 1.59 1.37 3.96
N ASN A 168 2.82 1.87 4.00
CA ASN A 168 3.23 3.08 4.71
C ASN A 168 3.08 4.37 3.88
N THR A 169 2.20 4.35 2.87
CA THR A 169 1.92 5.55 2.07
C THR A 169 1.08 6.53 2.87
N TYR A 170 1.51 7.79 2.95
CA TYR A 170 0.83 8.86 3.69
C TYR A 170 -0.32 9.49 2.89
N PRO A 171 -1.29 10.17 3.58
CA PRO A 171 -2.54 10.63 2.98
C PRO A 171 -2.40 11.44 1.68
N SER A 172 -1.45 12.39 1.63
CA SER A 172 -1.30 13.21 0.42
C SER A 172 -0.78 12.44 -0.78
N LYS A 173 -0.04 11.34 -0.58
CA LYS A 173 0.39 10.45 -1.68
C LYS A 173 -0.69 9.46 -2.08
N ILE A 174 -1.54 9.06 -1.14
CA ILE A 174 -2.75 8.28 -1.45
C ILE A 174 -3.64 9.12 -2.36
N TYR A 175 -3.95 10.35 -1.95
CA TYR A 175 -4.80 11.26 -2.71
C TYR A 175 -4.20 11.66 -4.06
N GLN A 176 -2.87 11.80 -4.15
CA GLN A 176 -2.19 12.10 -5.42
C GLN A 176 -2.56 11.11 -6.52
N LYS A 177 -2.61 9.81 -6.22
CA LYS A 177 -2.99 8.81 -7.24
C LYS A 177 -4.45 8.92 -7.67
N PHE A 178 -5.35 9.27 -6.76
CA PHE A 178 -6.75 9.55 -7.14
C PHE A 178 -6.83 10.74 -8.09
N TYR A 179 -6.17 11.83 -7.72
CA TYR A 179 -6.11 13.02 -8.54
C TYR A 179 -5.51 12.74 -9.93
N ASP A 180 -4.39 12.02 -10.00
CA ASP A 180 -3.74 11.66 -11.26
C ASP A 180 -4.65 10.79 -12.13
N ALA A 181 -5.37 9.84 -11.54
CA ALA A 181 -6.36 9.02 -12.24
C ALA A 181 -7.53 9.87 -12.76
N SER A 182 -8.03 10.79 -11.94
CA SER A 182 -9.07 11.74 -12.34
C SER A 182 -8.61 12.63 -13.51
N GLN A 183 -7.38 13.17 -13.44
CA GLN A 183 -6.85 13.99 -14.54
C GLN A 183 -6.73 13.19 -15.85
N LYS A 184 -6.36 11.93 -15.80
CA LYS A 184 -6.31 11.04 -16.96
C LYS A 184 -7.70 10.71 -17.50
N PHE A 185 -8.68 10.55 -16.61
CA PHE A 185 -10.07 10.30 -16.99
C PHE A 185 -10.68 11.49 -17.73
N TRP A 186 -10.43 12.72 -17.26
CA TRP A 186 -10.96 13.95 -17.84
C TRP A 186 -10.12 14.39 -19.06
N THR A 187 -10.23 13.63 -20.18
CA THR A 187 -9.66 14.03 -21.48
C THR A 187 -10.28 15.31 -21.99
N ASP A 188 -9.63 15.96 -22.97
CA ASP A 188 -10.17 17.18 -23.56
C ASP A 188 -11.53 16.94 -24.22
N GLU A 189 -11.73 15.78 -24.85
CA GLU A 189 -13.04 15.39 -25.39
C GLU A 189 -14.12 15.33 -24.31
N ARG A 190 -13.83 14.71 -23.14
CA ARG A 190 -14.78 14.62 -22.03
C ARG A 190 -15.08 15.99 -21.42
N LYS A 191 -14.07 16.84 -21.31
CA LYS A 191 -14.25 18.23 -20.85
C LYS A 191 -15.13 19.04 -21.80
N GLN A 192 -14.91 18.91 -23.12
CA GLN A 192 -15.76 19.55 -24.14
C GLN A 192 -17.20 19.07 -24.07
N LYS A 193 -17.45 17.77 -23.88
CA LYS A 193 -18.80 17.22 -23.68
C LYS A 193 -19.45 17.77 -22.42
N ALA A 194 -18.73 17.88 -21.32
CA ALA A 194 -19.25 18.50 -20.09
C ALA A 194 -19.59 19.97 -20.32
N GLN A 195 -18.72 20.72 -20.96
CA GLN A 195 -18.92 22.13 -21.26
C GLN A 195 -20.13 22.34 -22.19
N ALA A 196 -20.36 21.47 -23.17
CA ALA A 196 -21.55 21.51 -24.03
C ALA A 196 -22.87 21.35 -23.25
N LEU A 197 -22.84 20.70 -22.09
CA LEU A 197 -23.96 20.59 -21.17
C LEU A 197 -24.06 21.78 -20.19
N GLY A 198 -23.09 22.69 -20.19
CA GLY A 198 -22.97 23.79 -19.23
C GLY A 198 -22.47 23.34 -17.85
N LEU A 199 -21.77 22.20 -17.77
CA LEU A 199 -21.31 21.59 -16.52
C LEU A 199 -19.78 21.56 -16.43
N SER A 200 -19.26 21.75 -15.22
CA SER A 200 -17.86 21.43 -14.90
C SER A 200 -17.65 19.91 -14.74
N PRO A 201 -16.42 19.41 -14.86
CA PRO A 201 -16.10 18.01 -14.56
C PRO A 201 -16.61 17.54 -13.20
N GLN A 202 -16.50 18.37 -12.16
CA GLN A 202 -16.97 18.07 -10.82
C GLN A 202 -18.50 17.95 -10.76
N GLN A 203 -19.23 18.85 -11.44
CA GLN A 203 -20.68 18.79 -11.52
C GLN A 203 -21.17 17.54 -12.26
N VAL A 204 -20.46 17.15 -13.34
CA VAL A 204 -20.75 15.89 -14.04
C VAL A 204 -20.52 14.69 -13.11
N TYR A 205 -19.42 14.68 -12.33
CA TYR A 205 -19.15 13.62 -11.36
C TYR A 205 -20.26 13.52 -10.31
N ILE A 206 -20.67 14.65 -9.74
CA ILE A 206 -21.77 14.70 -8.75
C ILE A 206 -23.07 14.18 -9.37
N LEU A 207 -23.42 14.64 -10.55
CA LEU A 207 -24.64 14.19 -11.23
C LEU A 207 -24.59 12.68 -11.52
N ALA A 208 -23.46 12.18 -11.99
CA ALA A 208 -23.27 10.75 -12.25
C ALA A 208 -23.41 9.93 -10.95
N SER A 209 -22.90 10.43 -9.82
CA SER A 209 -23.04 9.75 -8.53
C SER A 209 -24.49 9.68 -8.05
N ILE A 210 -25.29 10.72 -8.30
CA ILE A 210 -26.74 10.73 -8.00
C ILE A 210 -27.44 9.68 -8.87
N ILE A 211 -27.18 9.67 -10.18
CA ILE A 211 -27.79 8.72 -11.11
C ILE A 211 -27.46 7.27 -10.74
N GLU A 212 -26.22 7.02 -10.32
CA GLU A 212 -25.78 5.68 -9.87
C GLU A 212 -26.50 5.20 -8.60
N GLU A 213 -26.91 6.14 -7.72
CA GLU A 213 -27.71 5.82 -6.52
C GLU A 213 -29.18 5.57 -6.84
N GLU A 214 -29.73 6.20 -7.88
CA GLU A 214 -31.15 6.08 -8.26
C GLU A 214 -31.47 4.73 -8.90
N THR A 215 -30.56 4.17 -9.70
CA THR A 215 -30.79 2.90 -10.39
C THR A 215 -29.53 2.09 -10.61
N THR A 216 -29.68 0.78 -10.47
CA THR A 216 -28.66 -0.19 -10.88
C THR A 216 -28.82 -0.64 -12.33
N ASN A 217 -29.94 -0.28 -12.98
CA ASN A 217 -30.24 -0.64 -14.36
C ASN A 217 -29.62 0.37 -15.34
N ASN A 218 -28.60 -0.06 -16.07
CA ASN A 218 -27.91 0.80 -17.02
C ASN A 218 -28.82 1.38 -18.10
N ASN A 219 -29.90 0.69 -18.50
CA ASN A 219 -30.83 1.15 -19.54
C ASN A 219 -31.71 2.34 -19.07
N GLU A 220 -31.81 2.59 -17.77
CA GLU A 220 -32.60 3.69 -17.21
C GLU A 220 -31.76 4.93 -16.96
N LYS A 221 -30.44 4.80 -16.87
CA LYS A 221 -29.52 5.88 -16.48
C LYS A 221 -29.64 7.10 -17.39
N ASP A 222 -29.80 6.91 -18.70
CA ASP A 222 -29.94 8.00 -19.66
C ASP A 222 -31.24 8.80 -19.45
N THR A 223 -32.34 8.11 -19.14
CA THR A 223 -33.61 8.75 -18.82
C THR A 223 -33.53 9.55 -17.52
N ILE A 224 -32.96 8.97 -16.48
CA ILE A 224 -32.75 9.63 -15.18
C ILE A 224 -31.82 10.83 -15.34
N ALA A 225 -30.72 10.68 -16.10
CA ALA A 225 -29.82 11.79 -16.41
C ALA A 225 -30.54 12.96 -17.07
N SER A 226 -31.44 12.67 -18.04
CA SER A 226 -32.23 13.69 -18.71
C SER A 226 -33.15 14.45 -17.77
N VAL A 227 -33.76 13.75 -16.80
CA VAL A 227 -34.61 14.38 -15.79
C VAL A 227 -33.82 15.34 -14.91
N TYR A 228 -32.67 14.90 -14.39
CA TYR A 228 -31.82 15.73 -13.54
C TYR A 228 -31.22 16.92 -14.29
N LEU A 229 -30.77 16.74 -15.53
CA LEU A 229 -30.26 17.82 -16.38
C LEU A 229 -31.34 18.86 -16.65
N ASN A 230 -32.58 18.44 -16.92
CA ASN A 230 -33.72 19.36 -17.13
C ASN A 230 -34.05 20.12 -15.86
N ARG A 231 -34.02 19.50 -14.70
CA ARG A 231 -34.21 20.18 -13.40
C ARG A 231 -33.12 21.20 -13.16
N TYR A 232 -31.86 20.81 -13.33
CA TYR A 232 -30.70 21.70 -13.16
C TYR A 232 -30.75 22.94 -14.06
N LYS A 233 -31.28 22.83 -15.29
CA LYS A 233 -31.44 23.96 -16.23
C LYS A 233 -32.60 24.90 -15.86
N LYS A 234 -33.57 24.41 -15.10
CA LYS A 234 -34.75 25.20 -14.70
C LYS A 234 -34.54 25.98 -13.40
N GLY A 235 -33.54 25.69 -12.63
CA GLY A 235 -33.20 26.24 -11.30
C GLY A 235 -33.80 25.38 -10.21
#